data_aa6c7a261f849a801c364ef1303a20e7
#
_entry.id   aa6c7a261f849a801c364ef1303a20e7
#
_cell.length_a   1.000
_cell.length_b   1.000
_cell.length_c   1.000
_cell.angle_alpha   90.00
_cell.angle_beta   90.00
_cell.angle_gamma   90.00
#
_symmetry.space_group_name_H-M   'P 1'
#
loop_
_entity.id
_entity.type
_entity.pdbx_description
1 polymer ?
#
loop_
_entity_poly.entity_id
_entity_poly.type
_entity_poly.pdbx_seq_one_letter_code
_entity_poly.pdbx_strand_id
1 'polypeptide(L)'
;PDLIGMGCSDPLPDSGPGTYRFSDHSHFVEELLERLEVGQNAILVGHDWGGALLFDWACRHAEAVQGIAYMETLVCPVTWKDWPDDARNIFQAMRSDAGEKIILEKNVFIEKILPNSVLRDLSEEEMETYRNPFSNAGERRRPMLSWPREIPVDGEPAEVVKVVKAYGGWLQESGCPKLFI
;
A
#
# COMPACT_ATOMS: atom_id res chain seq x y z
N PRO A 1 12.05 1.07 1.71
CA PRO A 1 11.94 0.92 3.16
C PRO A 1 10.73 0.09 3.55
N ASP A 2 10.75 -0.51 4.74
CA ASP A 2 9.55 -1.06 5.35
C ASP A 2 8.67 0.10 5.81
N LEU A 3 7.40 0.08 5.44
CA LEU A 3 6.44 1.10 5.86
C LEU A 3 6.15 0.95 7.36
N ILE A 4 5.69 2.03 8.01
CA ILE A 4 5.35 2.01 9.43
C ILE A 4 4.43 0.83 9.77
N GLY A 5 4.79 0.04 10.78
CA GLY A 5 4.07 -1.16 11.19
C GLY A 5 4.26 -2.39 10.31
N MET A 6 5.06 -2.30 9.23
CA MET A 6 5.37 -3.41 8.32
C MET A 6 6.83 -3.85 8.51
N GLY A 7 7.11 -5.12 8.18
CA GLY A 7 8.46 -5.66 8.22
C GLY A 7 9.20 -5.37 9.53
N CYS A 8 10.36 -4.76 9.44
CA CYS A 8 11.20 -4.37 10.58
C CYS A 8 10.87 -3.00 11.18
N SER A 9 9.92 -2.25 10.58
CA SER A 9 9.50 -0.95 11.12
C SER A 9 8.61 -1.12 12.35
N ASP A 10 8.78 -0.21 13.31
CA ASP A 10 7.97 -0.18 14.52
C ASP A 10 6.48 0.07 14.23
N PRO A 11 5.56 -0.47 15.05
CA PRO A 11 4.15 -0.13 14.97
C PRO A 11 3.90 1.30 15.49
N LEU A 12 2.74 1.87 15.12
CA LEU A 12 2.25 3.07 15.76
C LEU A 12 1.95 2.79 17.25
N PRO A 13 2.31 3.71 18.17
CA PRO A 13 2.05 3.52 19.60
C PRO A 13 0.58 3.28 19.94
N ASP A 14 -0.31 4.02 19.25
CA ASP A 14 -1.76 3.98 19.44
C ASP A 14 -2.46 3.25 18.26
N SER A 15 -1.96 2.06 17.93
CA SER A 15 -2.56 1.23 16.86
C SER A 15 -4.02 0.88 17.16
N GLY A 16 -4.89 1.06 16.17
CA GLY A 16 -6.31 0.81 16.33
C GLY A 16 -7.12 1.13 15.06
N PRO A 17 -8.45 1.04 15.13
CA PRO A 17 -9.31 1.45 14.03
C PRO A 17 -9.03 2.88 13.57
N GLY A 18 -8.82 3.07 12.27
CA GLY A 18 -8.53 4.39 11.69
C GLY A 18 -7.04 4.78 11.69
N THR A 19 -6.14 3.86 12.06
CA THR A 19 -4.69 4.04 11.92
C THR A 19 -4.15 3.31 10.69
N TYR A 20 -2.90 3.60 10.32
CA TYR A 20 -2.21 3.09 9.13
C TYR A 20 -2.98 3.42 7.85
N ARG A 21 -3.54 4.63 7.80
CA ARG A 21 -4.18 5.18 6.60
C ARG A 21 -3.12 5.54 5.56
N PHE A 22 -3.56 5.74 4.33
CA PHE A 22 -2.67 6.27 3.29
C PHE A 22 -1.93 7.54 3.75
N SER A 23 -2.65 8.47 4.41
CA SER A 23 -2.08 9.71 4.94
C SER A 23 -0.99 9.48 5.98
N ASP A 24 -1.15 8.49 6.86
CA ASP A 24 -0.13 8.16 7.86
C ASP A 24 1.15 7.68 7.19
N HIS A 25 1.02 6.73 6.26
CA HIS A 25 2.18 6.23 5.51
C HIS A 25 2.82 7.31 4.64
N SER A 26 2.03 8.15 3.97
CA SER A 26 2.53 9.28 3.17
C SER A 26 3.35 10.24 4.02
N HIS A 27 2.90 10.55 5.24
CA HIS A 27 3.62 11.40 6.18
C HIS A 27 4.99 10.80 6.57
N PHE A 28 5.04 9.51 6.96
CA PHE A 28 6.30 8.86 7.31
C PHE A 28 7.26 8.74 6.13
N VAL A 29 6.75 8.49 4.92
CA VAL A 29 7.58 8.46 3.70
C VAL A 29 8.13 9.86 3.40
N GLU A 30 7.32 10.91 3.54
CA GLU A 30 7.74 12.30 3.38
C GLU A 30 8.91 12.63 4.33
N GLU A 31 8.73 12.39 5.64
CA GLU A 31 9.78 12.64 6.63
C GLU A 31 11.06 11.82 6.36
N LEU A 32 10.92 10.58 5.91
CA LEU A 32 12.07 9.75 5.54
C LEU A 32 12.85 10.37 4.39
N LEU A 33 12.15 10.77 3.30
CA LEU A 33 12.79 11.35 2.13
C LEU A 33 13.42 12.70 2.43
N GLU A 34 12.80 13.53 3.29
CA GLU A 34 13.38 14.78 3.79
C GLU A 34 14.68 14.52 4.57
N ARG A 35 14.66 13.56 5.52
CA ARG A 35 15.86 13.21 6.32
C ARG A 35 17.00 12.62 5.48
N LEU A 36 16.66 11.98 4.38
CA LEU A 36 17.63 11.44 3.41
C LEU A 36 18.06 12.49 2.39
N GLU A 37 17.57 13.74 2.51
CA GLU A 37 17.86 14.86 1.62
C GLU A 37 17.55 14.53 0.14
N VAL A 38 16.46 13.77 -0.10
CA VAL A 38 16.00 13.43 -1.44
C VAL A 38 15.27 14.63 -2.04
N GLY A 39 16.01 15.57 -2.56
CA GLY A 39 15.45 16.84 -3.07
C GLY A 39 15.70 17.11 -4.57
N GLN A 40 16.55 16.32 -5.25
CA GLN A 40 16.88 16.54 -6.65
C GLN A 40 17.27 15.23 -7.36
N ASN A 41 16.92 15.14 -8.66
CA ASN A 41 17.31 14.02 -9.53
C ASN A 41 16.90 12.64 -9.01
N ALA A 42 15.78 12.54 -8.28
CA ALA A 42 15.31 11.29 -7.73
C ALA A 42 14.79 10.35 -8.84
N ILE A 43 15.25 9.11 -8.84
CA ILE A 43 14.64 8.02 -9.59
C ILE A 43 13.83 7.19 -8.59
N LEU A 44 12.52 7.13 -8.81
CA LEU A 44 11.59 6.45 -7.92
C LEU A 44 11.24 5.07 -8.49
N VAL A 45 11.28 4.04 -7.64
CA VAL A 45 10.86 2.68 -8.01
C VAL A 45 9.82 2.22 -7.00
N GLY A 46 8.61 1.93 -7.48
CA GLY A 46 7.48 1.58 -6.61
C GLY A 46 6.67 0.39 -7.09
N HIS A 47 6.20 -0.40 -6.12
CA HIS A 47 5.32 -1.53 -6.32
C HIS A 47 4.10 -1.38 -5.40
N ASP A 48 2.93 -1.76 -5.89
CA ASP A 48 1.65 -1.75 -5.15
C ASP A 48 1.41 -0.41 -4.42
N TRP A 49 1.11 -0.40 -3.15
CA TRP A 49 0.93 0.82 -2.35
C TRP A 49 2.19 1.70 -2.28
N GLY A 50 3.38 1.07 -2.34
CA GLY A 50 4.63 1.83 -2.44
C GLY A 50 4.68 2.68 -3.71
N GLY A 51 4.14 2.20 -4.82
CA GLY A 51 3.98 2.98 -6.04
C GLY A 51 3.01 4.15 -5.86
N ALA A 52 1.85 3.93 -5.23
CA ALA A 52 0.88 4.99 -4.96
C ALA A 52 1.44 6.10 -4.05
N LEU A 53 2.18 5.72 -3.00
CA LEU A 53 2.88 6.67 -2.11
C LEU A 53 3.93 7.50 -2.86
N LEU A 54 4.71 6.86 -3.73
CA LEU A 54 5.72 7.54 -4.55
C LEU A 54 5.07 8.45 -5.61
N PHE A 55 3.92 8.09 -6.17
CA PHE A 55 3.19 8.96 -7.10
C PHE A 55 2.65 10.20 -6.40
N ASP A 56 2.11 10.06 -5.19
CA ASP A 56 1.66 11.18 -4.38
C ASP A 56 2.83 12.13 -4.05
N TRP A 57 3.95 11.57 -3.60
CA TRP A 57 5.16 12.35 -3.35
C TRP A 57 5.67 13.04 -4.62
N ALA A 58 5.79 12.33 -5.73
CA ALA A 58 6.26 12.85 -7.01
C ALA A 58 5.35 13.97 -7.55
N CYS A 59 4.04 13.85 -7.37
CA CYS A 59 3.09 14.89 -7.76
C CYS A 59 3.29 16.19 -6.98
N ARG A 60 3.64 16.09 -5.69
CA ARG A 60 3.91 17.25 -4.82
C ARG A 60 5.32 17.82 -4.98
N HIS A 61 6.28 17.03 -5.46
CA HIS A 61 7.70 17.37 -5.61
C HIS A 61 8.19 17.12 -7.04
N ALA A 62 7.42 17.58 -8.03
CA ALA A 62 7.66 17.24 -9.45
C ALA A 62 9.07 17.65 -9.94
N GLU A 63 9.63 18.73 -9.40
CA GLU A 63 10.96 19.24 -9.73
C GLU A 63 12.10 18.36 -9.19
N ALA A 64 11.82 17.54 -8.16
CA ALA A 64 12.81 16.65 -7.58
C ALA A 64 12.94 15.34 -8.37
N VAL A 65 11.97 14.99 -9.23
CA VAL A 65 11.86 13.68 -9.85
C VAL A 65 12.45 13.66 -11.25
N GLN A 66 13.42 12.78 -11.46
CA GLN A 66 14.05 12.56 -12.77
C GLN A 66 13.36 11.43 -13.57
N GLY A 67 12.79 10.43 -12.90
CA GLY A 67 12.09 9.32 -13.54
C GLY A 67 11.40 8.40 -12.55
N ILE A 68 10.43 7.63 -13.03
CA ILE A 68 9.65 6.70 -12.22
C ILE A 68 9.60 5.34 -12.91
N ALA A 69 9.93 4.26 -12.17
CA ALA A 69 9.63 2.88 -12.56
C ALA A 69 8.57 2.32 -11.61
N TYR A 70 7.56 1.63 -12.14
CA TYR A 70 6.47 1.14 -11.31
C TYR A 70 5.88 -0.16 -11.84
N MET A 71 5.32 -0.95 -10.92
CA MET A 71 4.67 -2.22 -11.21
C MET A 71 3.49 -2.43 -10.24
N GLU A 72 2.42 -3.06 -10.74
CA GLU A 72 1.25 -3.49 -9.96
C GLU A 72 0.73 -2.44 -8.95
N THR A 73 0.58 -1.19 -9.39
CA THR A 73 0.19 -0.07 -8.51
C THR A 73 -1.09 0.63 -8.98
N LEU A 74 -1.70 1.38 -8.07
CA LEU A 74 -2.91 2.16 -8.33
C LEU A 74 -2.56 3.45 -9.09
N VAL A 75 -3.01 3.56 -10.34
CA VAL A 75 -2.86 4.76 -11.17
C VAL A 75 -4.14 5.58 -11.30
N CYS A 76 -5.29 4.99 -10.94
CA CYS A 76 -6.60 5.64 -10.90
C CYS A 76 -7.51 4.94 -9.88
N PRO A 77 -8.59 5.59 -9.39
CA PRO A 77 -9.61 4.92 -8.62
C PRO A 77 -10.27 3.81 -9.46
N VAL A 78 -10.69 2.75 -8.79
CA VAL A 78 -11.29 1.56 -9.40
C VAL A 78 -12.75 1.38 -8.97
N THR A 79 -13.45 0.48 -9.65
CA THR A 79 -14.79 0.03 -9.24
C THR A 79 -14.78 -1.46 -8.96
N TRP A 80 -15.78 -1.97 -8.23
CA TRP A 80 -15.92 -3.41 -8.05
C TRP A 80 -16.14 -4.18 -9.36
N LYS A 81 -16.53 -3.50 -10.44
CA LYS A 81 -16.63 -4.10 -11.77
C LYS A 81 -15.25 -4.38 -12.40
N ASP A 82 -14.28 -3.53 -12.07
CA ASP A 82 -12.90 -3.67 -12.56
C ASP A 82 -12.10 -4.68 -11.72
N TRP A 83 -12.64 -5.07 -10.55
CA TRP A 83 -11.97 -5.98 -9.62
C TRP A 83 -12.05 -7.44 -10.10
N PRO A 84 -10.97 -8.21 -10.03
CA PRO A 84 -10.99 -9.64 -10.37
C PRO A 84 -12.04 -10.40 -9.57
N ASP A 85 -12.84 -11.24 -10.22
CA ASP A 85 -13.97 -11.93 -9.58
C ASP A 85 -13.56 -12.85 -8.44
N ASP A 86 -12.43 -13.53 -8.57
CA ASP A 86 -11.85 -14.44 -7.58
C ASP A 86 -11.36 -13.72 -6.32
N ALA A 87 -10.87 -12.49 -6.46
CA ALA A 87 -10.40 -11.68 -5.34
C ALA A 87 -11.49 -10.80 -4.71
N ARG A 88 -12.58 -10.49 -5.45
CA ARG A 88 -13.61 -9.53 -5.00
C ARG A 88 -14.18 -9.86 -3.63
N ASN A 89 -14.56 -11.10 -3.41
CA ASN A 89 -15.23 -11.52 -2.17
C ASN A 89 -14.33 -11.35 -0.94
N ILE A 90 -13.05 -11.68 -1.05
CA ILE A 90 -12.12 -11.54 0.08
C ILE A 90 -11.83 -10.07 0.40
N PHE A 91 -11.67 -9.22 -0.64
CA PHE A 91 -11.46 -7.78 -0.42
C PHE A 91 -12.70 -7.10 0.16
N GLN A 92 -13.91 -7.45 -0.29
CA GLN A 92 -15.14 -6.97 0.33
C GLN A 92 -15.28 -7.41 1.79
N ALA A 93 -14.91 -8.67 2.10
CA ALA A 93 -14.92 -9.18 3.47
C ALA A 93 -13.93 -8.44 4.37
N MET A 94 -12.70 -8.14 3.91
CA MET A 94 -11.73 -7.34 4.66
C MET A 94 -12.21 -5.91 4.92
N ARG A 95 -13.00 -5.33 4.00
CA ARG A 95 -13.57 -3.98 4.15
C ARG A 95 -14.81 -3.94 5.03
N SER A 96 -15.42 -5.07 5.36
CA SER A 96 -16.54 -5.19 6.31
C SER A 96 -16.08 -5.39 7.75
N ASP A 97 -17.02 -5.51 8.69
CA ASP A 97 -16.76 -5.84 10.09
C ASP A 97 -16.06 -7.19 10.26
N ALA A 98 -16.27 -8.13 9.32
CA ALA A 98 -15.57 -9.41 9.33
C ALA A 98 -14.04 -9.29 9.17
N GLY A 99 -13.56 -8.17 8.62
CA GLY A 99 -12.14 -7.91 8.39
C GLY A 99 -11.30 -8.02 9.65
N GLU A 100 -11.80 -7.55 10.81
CA GLU A 100 -11.12 -7.66 12.10
C GLU A 100 -10.77 -9.12 12.40
N LYS A 101 -11.74 -10.02 12.30
CA LYS A 101 -11.55 -11.45 12.54
C LYS A 101 -10.66 -12.11 11.48
N ILE A 102 -10.84 -11.74 10.21
CA ILE A 102 -10.10 -12.31 9.07
C ILE A 102 -8.61 -11.99 9.20
N ILE A 103 -8.27 -10.76 9.50
CA ILE A 103 -6.88 -10.29 9.49
C ILE A 103 -6.25 -10.33 10.88
N LEU A 104 -6.87 -9.68 11.87
CA LEU A 104 -6.22 -9.52 13.16
C LEU A 104 -6.13 -10.83 13.94
N GLU A 105 -7.18 -11.67 13.88
CA GLU A 105 -7.17 -12.95 14.59
C GLU A 105 -6.54 -14.06 13.75
N LYS A 106 -7.02 -14.24 12.49
CA LYS A 106 -6.71 -15.42 11.67
C LYS A 106 -5.51 -15.25 10.74
N ASN A 107 -4.97 -14.03 10.59
CA ASN A 107 -3.83 -13.73 9.71
C ASN A 107 -4.03 -14.20 8.25
N VAL A 108 -5.26 -14.12 7.74
CA VAL A 108 -5.61 -14.69 6.43
C VAL A 108 -4.77 -14.06 5.31
N PHE A 109 -4.33 -12.80 5.46
CA PHE A 109 -3.49 -12.16 4.45
C PHE A 109 -2.18 -12.95 4.22
N ILE A 110 -1.44 -13.25 5.29
CA ILE A 110 -0.18 -14.00 5.22
C ILE A 110 -0.43 -15.49 4.95
N GLU A 111 -1.44 -16.09 5.61
CA GLU A 111 -1.61 -17.55 5.55
C GLU A 111 -2.35 -18.04 4.30
N LYS A 112 -3.07 -17.15 3.60
CA LYS A 112 -3.89 -17.56 2.45
C LYS A 112 -3.70 -16.66 1.23
N ILE A 113 -3.79 -15.32 1.38
CA ILE A 113 -3.75 -14.43 0.22
C ILE A 113 -2.35 -14.42 -0.38
N LEU A 114 -1.33 -14.18 0.41
CA LEU A 114 0.06 -14.09 -0.04
C LEU A 114 0.52 -15.34 -0.82
N PRO A 115 0.43 -16.58 -0.27
CA PRO A 115 0.92 -17.74 -1.00
C PRO A 115 0.13 -18.04 -2.28
N ASN A 116 -1.16 -17.64 -2.35
CA ASN A 116 -1.96 -17.78 -3.58
C ASN A 116 -1.72 -16.65 -4.60
N SER A 117 -1.01 -15.59 -4.22
CA SER A 117 -0.68 -14.46 -5.10
C SER A 117 0.67 -14.60 -5.78
N VAL A 118 1.43 -15.65 -5.47
CA VAL A 118 2.75 -15.93 -6.04
C VAL A 118 2.65 -17.15 -6.97
N LEU A 119 3.25 -17.07 -8.16
CA LEU A 119 3.17 -18.13 -9.17
C LEU A 119 3.87 -19.44 -8.76
N ARG A 120 4.81 -19.38 -7.84
CA ARG A 120 5.52 -20.54 -7.29
C ARG A 120 5.14 -20.78 -5.84
N ASP A 121 5.34 -21.98 -5.36
CA ASP A 121 5.21 -22.26 -3.93
C ASP A 121 6.30 -21.49 -3.14
N LEU A 122 5.89 -20.85 -2.05
CA LEU A 122 6.81 -20.25 -1.09
C LEU A 122 7.33 -21.35 -0.16
N SER A 123 8.64 -21.33 0.10
CA SER A 123 9.23 -22.22 1.10
C SER A 123 8.77 -21.86 2.52
N GLU A 124 8.91 -22.79 3.48
CA GLU A 124 8.58 -22.50 4.88
C GLU A 124 9.45 -21.37 5.46
N GLU A 125 10.71 -21.26 5.06
CA GLU A 125 11.60 -20.17 5.46
C GLU A 125 11.12 -18.82 4.95
N GLU A 126 10.65 -18.76 3.70
CA GLU A 126 10.06 -17.53 3.12
C GLU A 126 8.76 -17.19 3.84
N MET A 127 7.89 -18.17 4.08
CA MET A 127 6.64 -17.95 4.83
C MET A 127 6.90 -17.48 6.25
N GLU A 128 7.91 -18.02 6.94
CA GLU A 128 8.29 -17.57 8.28
C GLU A 128 8.78 -16.13 8.27
N THR A 129 9.52 -15.73 7.24
CA THR A 129 9.96 -14.33 7.05
C THR A 129 8.74 -13.38 6.97
N TYR A 130 7.70 -13.77 6.24
CA TYR A 130 6.47 -12.98 6.15
C TYR A 130 5.61 -13.03 7.43
N ARG A 131 5.61 -14.16 8.17
CA ARG A 131 4.87 -14.32 9.42
C ARG A 131 5.47 -13.53 10.57
N ASN A 132 6.79 -13.46 10.63
CA ASN A 132 7.53 -12.93 11.78
C ASN A 132 7.07 -11.54 12.23
N PRO A 133 6.92 -10.52 11.36
CA PRO A 133 6.42 -9.21 11.77
C PRO A 133 5.01 -9.23 12.34
N PHE A 134 4.19 -10.23 11.98
CA PHE A 134 2.76 -10.35 12.29
C PHE A 134 2.42 -11.59 13.13
N SER A 135 3.41 -12.14 13.82
CA SER A 135 3.24 -13.33 14.66
C SER A 135 2.22 -13.13 15.79
N ASN A 136 2.21 -11.94 16.40
CA ASN A 136 1.26 -11.58 17.43
C ASN A 136 -0.09 -11.19 16.82
N ALA A 137 -1.15 -11.89 17.24
CA ALA A 137 -2.52 -11.53 16.84
C ALA A 137 -2.93 -10.17 17.42
N GLY A 138 -3.95 -9.55 16.81
CA GLY A 138 -4.45 -8.24 17.21
C GLY A 138 -3.80 -7.09 16.46
N GLU A 139 -3.59 -5.99 17.16
CA GLU A 139 -3.24 -4.69 16.56
C GLU A 139 -1.90 -4.68 15.81
N ARG A 140 -0.97 -5.62 16.07
CA ARG A 140 0.24 -5.76 15.28
C ARG A 140 -0.05 -6.06 13.80
N ARG A 141 -1.23 -6.63 13.50
CA ARG A 141 -1.71 -6.94 12.15
C ARG A 141 -2.58 -5.86 11.54
N ARG A 142 -2.80 -4.73 12.24
CA ARG A 142 -3.66 -3.63 11.77
C ARG A 142 -3.26 -3.07 10.39
N PRO A 143 -1.97 -2.88 10.06
CA PRO A 143 -1.59 -2.39 8.73
C PRO A 143 -2.13 -3.25 7.59
N MET A 144 -2.12 -4.59 7.75
CA MET A 144 -2.65 -5.51 6.74
C MET A 144 -4.17 -5.42 6.56
N LEU A 145 -4.89 -4.91 7.57
CA LEU A 145 -6.32 -4.64 7.47
C LEU A 145 -6.61 -3.24 6.91
N SER A 146 -5.80 -2.25 7.30
CA SER A 146 -5.97 -0.88 6.85
C SER A 146 -5.74 -0.75 5.35
N TRP A 147 -4.70 -1.33 4.79
CA TRP A 147 -4.38 -1.23 3.38
C TRP A 147 -5.52 -1.67 2.43
N PRO A 148 -6.17 -2.82 2.59
CA PRO A 148 -7.35 -3.17 1.79
C PRO A 148 -8.51 -2.18 1.93
N ARG A 149 -8.65 -1.54 3.09
CA ARG A 149 -9.70 -0.55 3.37
C ARG A 149 -9.41 0.81 2.73
N GLU A 150 -8.14 1.12 2.48
CA GLU A 150 -7.71 2.36 1.81
C GLU A 150 -7.79 2.28 0.28
N ILE A 151 -8.01 1.10 -0.32
CA ILE A 151 -8.16 0.99 -1.78
C ILE A 151 -9.35 1.83 -2.24
N PRO A 152 -9.17 2.79 -3.19
CA PRO A 152 -10.22 3.72 -3.63
C PRO A 152 -11.20 3.04 -4.59
N VAL A 153 -12.14 2.27 -4.04
CA VAL A 153 -13.17 1.52 -4.80
C VAL A 153 -14.52 2.21 -4.68
N ASP A 154 -15.21 2.39 -5.81
CA ASP A 154 -16.55 3.01 -5.91
C ASP A 154 -16.66 4.37 -5.18
N GLY A 155 -15.57 5.14 -5.17
CA GLY A 155 -15.55 6.47 -4.57
C GLY A 155 -15.12 6.54 -3.11
N GLU A 156 -14.84 5.40 -2.46
CA GLU A 156 -14.46 5.34 -1.05
C GLU A 156 -13.13 4.59 -0.83
N PRO A 157 -12.28 5.05 0.11
CA PRO A 157 -12.40 6.28 0.92
C PRO A 157 -12.22 7.56 0.08
N ALA A 158 -13.07 8.53 0.29
CA ALA A 158 -13.09 9.76 -0.52
C ALA A 158 -11.75 10.53 -0.49
N GLU A 159 -11.05 10.51 0.64
CA GLU A 159 -9.73 11.14 0.78
C GLU A 159 -8.69 10.49 -0.15
N VAL A 160 -8.63 9.15 -0.18
CA VAL A 160 -7.71 8.42 -1.04
C VAL A 160 -8.09 8.58 -2.51
N VAL A 161 -9.40 8.56 -2.83
CA VAL A 161 -9.89 8.85 -4.19
C VAL A 161 -9.39 10.22 -4.68
N LYS A 162 -9.43 11.23 -3.81
CA LYS A 162 -8.93 12.58 -4.16
C LYS A 162 -7.43 12.57 -4.47
N VAL A 163 -6.63 11.92 -3.63
CA VAL A 163 -5.17 11.79 -3.82
C VAL A 163 -4.85 11.04 -5.11
N VAL A 164 -5.49 9.89 -5.32
CA VAL A 164 -5.26 9.05 -6.50
C VAL A 164 -5.66 9.77 -7.79
N LYS A 165 -6.74 10.55 -7.78
CA LYS A 165 -7.10 11.40 -8.92
C LYS A 165 -6.09 12.52 -9.19
N ALA A 166 -5.54 13.13 -8.12
CA ALA A 166 -4.57 14.21 -8.27
C ALA A 166 -3.28 13.70 -8.91
N TYR A 167 -2.66 12.65 -8.35
CA TYR A 167 -1.43 12.13 -8.95
C TYR A 167 -1.69 11.45 -10.30
N GLY A 168 -2.85 10.81 -10.50
CA GLY A 168 -3.23 10.23 -11.79
C GLY A 168 -3.29 11.27 -12.92
N GLY A 169 -3.86 12.44 -12.63
CA GLY A 169 -3.83 13.58 -13.55
C GLY A 169 -2.40 14.07 -13.82
N TRP A 170 -1.61 14.24 -12.78
CA TRP A 170 -0.20 14.61 -12.90
C TRP A 170 0.61 13.58 -13.73
N LEU A 171 0.41 12.29 -13.52
CA LEU A 171 1.08 11.22 -14.27
C LEU A 171 0.78 11.30 -15.78
N GLN A 172 -0.45 11.72 -16.17
CA GLN A 172 -0.84 11.88 -17.57
C GLN A 172 -0.21 13.12 -18.21
N GLU A 173 -0.12 14.22 -17.48
CA GLU A 173 0.32 15.52 -18.01
C GLU A 173 1.83 15.74 -17.88
N SER A 174 2.46 15.10 -16.88
CA SER A 174 3.87 15.25 -16.58
C SER A 174 4.79 14.69 -17.67
N GLY A 175 5.78 15.48 -18.08
CA GLY A 175 6.88 15.05 -18.96
C GLY A 175 7.93 14.14 -18.27
N CYS A 176 7.78 13.83 -17.00
CA CYS A 176 8.68 12.93 -16.27
C CYS A 176 8.71 11.55 -16.96
N PRO A 177 9.89 10.98 -17.26
CA PRO A 177 10.02 9.64 -17.82
C PRO A 177 9.40 8.58 -16.91
N LYS A 178 8.62 7.67 -17.50
CA LYS A 178 7.91 6.61 -16.77
C LYS A 178 8.16 5.26 -17.41
N LEU A 179 8.53 4.27 -16.59
CA LEU A 179 8.68 2.88 -16.99
C LEU A 179 7.66 2.03 -16.23
N PHE A 180 6.76 1.40 -16.95
CA PHE A 180 5.87 0.37 -16.41
C PHE A 180 6.51 -1.00 -16.64
N ILE A 181 6.53 -1.86 -15.63
CA ILE A 181 7.12 -3.20 -15.63
C ILE A 181 6.00 -4.22 -15.40
#